data_3050ac81cce1d079d2e36caae82d6593
#
_entry.id   3050ac81cce1d079d2e36caae82d6593
#
_cell.length_a   1.000
_cell.length_b   1.000
_cell.length_c   1.000
_cell.angle_alpha   90.00
_cell.angle_beta   90.00
_cell.angle_gamma   90.00
#
_symmetry.space_group_name_H-M   'P 1'
#
loop_
_entity.id
_entity.type
_entity.pdbx_description
1 polymer ?
#
loop_
_entity_poly.entity_id
_entity_poly.type
_entity_poly.pdbx_seq_one_letter_code
_entity_poly.pdbx_strand_id
1 'polypeptide(L)'
;MRAESPLRICKLIRASLLLTAGSLLLVACEGSVEVSFAQPFPGQGADLAAFPARHRAVYTAADSISSLCVGRTAVWRQKRQSHVFGRHQLDSLHRRLTADSTYQEGGHLHYLRVMGQDSVRDSWLSCDTVFTLTGSGAGKLRRFQGRYYLNSPNESDGSWEVQRLEIKGHRMNWQTLGQDTLRLRALDTASVHYYRARGVSHFHLAPATNQETRRVSRYDGLWETTGTYKRR
;
A
#
# COMPACT_ATOMS: atom_id res chain seq x y z
N MET A 1 65.26 -2.45 -28.80
CA MET A 1 64.23 -2.59 -27.72
C MET A 1 63.65 -1.21 -27.49
N ARG A 2 62.39 -0.95 -27.92
CA ARG A 2 61.71 0.34 -27.70
C ARG A 2 60.91 0.23 -26.38
N ALA A 3 61.26 1.05 -25.40
CA ALA A 3 60.53 1.18 -24.16
C ALA A 3 59.16 1.83 -24.42
N GLU A 4 58.09 1.12 -24.19
CA GLU A 4 56.74 1.67 -24.24
C GLU A 4 56.54 2.65 -23.07
N SER A 5 56.05 3.84 -23.38
CA SER A 5 55.93 4.92 -22.39
C SER A 5 54.82 4.60 -21.33
N PRO A 6 55.09 4.87 -20.05
CA PRO A 6 54.12 4.55 -18.96
C PRO A 6 52.75 5.27 -19.08
N LEU A 7 52.67 6.30 -19.93
CA LEU A 7 51.40 7.04 -20.18
C LEU A 7 50.32 6.23 -20.93
N ARG A 8 50.71 5.22 -21.73
CA ARG A 8 49.72 4.39 -22.46
C ARG A 8 49.06 3.38 -21.55
N ILE A 9 49.77 2.84 -20.57
CA ILE A 9 49.24 1.86 -19.61
C ILE A 9 48.19 2.52 -18.69
N CYS A 10 48.43 3.76 -18.25
CA CYS A 10 47.51 4.50 -17.40
C CYS A 10 46.16 4.86 -18.08
N LYS A 11 46.17 5.09 -19.40
CA LYS A 11 44.95 5.34 -20.19
C LYS A 11 44.11 4.08 -20.39
N LEU A 12 44.75 2.93 -20.58
CA LEU A 12 44.05 1.65 -20.73
C LEU A 12 43.40 1.21 -19.43
N ILE A 13 44.03 1.40 -18.28
CA ILE A 13 43.47 1.07 -16.96
C ILE A 13 42.25 1.96 -16.63
N ARG A 14 42.31 3.26 -16.96
CA ARG A 14 41.17 4.17 -16.75
C ARG A 14 39.99 3.86 -17.67
N ALA A 15 40.21 3.45 -18.90
CA ALA A 15 39.16 3.04 -19.82
C ALA A 15 38.48 1.73 -19.36
N SER A 16 39.26 0.78 -18.85
CA SER A 16 38.73 -0.49 -18.34
C SER A 16 37.90 -0.31 -17.08
N LEU A 17 38.29 0.61 -16.17
CA LEU A 17 37.56 0.91 -14.94
C LEU A 17 36.22 1.61 -15.21
N LEU A 18 36.15 2.46 -16.24
CA LEU A 18 34.91 3.14 -16.64
C LEU A 18 33.91 2.19 -17.31
N LEU A 19 34.41 1.19 -18.06
CA LEU A 19 33.51 0.16 -18.65
C LEU A 19 32.91 -0.76 -17.59
N THR A 20 33.67 -1.15 -16.55
CA THR A 20 33.14 -2.00 -15.46
C THR A 20 32.18 -1.25 -14.56
N ALA A 21 32.40 0.04 -14.29
CA ALA A 21 31.44 0.87 -13.51
C ALA A 21 30.13 1.10 -14.27
N GLY A 22 30.17 1.24 -15.60
CA GLY A 22 28.96 1.37 -16.44
C GLY A 22 28.12 0.10 -16.49
N SER A 23 28.74 -1.08 -16.42
CA SER A 23 28.01 -2.37 -16.44
C SER A 23 27.29 -2.68 -15.14
N LEU A 24 27.75 -2.17 -13.99
CA LEU A 24 27.13 -2.36 -12.69
C LEU A 24 25.86 -1.53 -12.49
N LEU A 25 25.68 -0.44 -13.25
CA LEU A 25 24.48 0.41 -13.17
C LEU A 25 23.29 -0.13 -13.98
N LEU A 26 23.47 -1.14 -14.83
CA LEU A 26 22.41 -1.72 -15.65
C LEU A 26 21.64 -2.86 -14.96
N VAL A 27 22.04 -3.29 -13.77
CA VAL A 27 21.42 -4.44 -13.06
C VAL A 27 20.29 -4.02 -12.12
N ALA A 28 20.03 -2.73 -11.91
CA ALA A 28 19.09 -2.25 -10.87
C ALA A 28 17.70 -1.84 -11.39
N CYS A 29 17.26 -2.35 -12.54
CA CYS A 29 15.86 -2.22 -12.93
C CYS A 29 15.15 -3.56 -12.67
N GLU A 30 14.93 -3.90 -11.39
CA GLU A 30 13.91 -4.87 -11.06
C GLU A 30 12.59 -4.30 -11.55
N GLY A 31 12.05 -4.89 -12.63
CA GLY A 31 10.76 -4.48 -13.18
C GLY A 31 9.70 -4.55 -12.08
N SER A 32 8.75 -3.63 -12.09
CA SER A 32 7.62 -3.65 -11.15
C SER A 32 6.92 -5.02 -11.18
N VAL A 33 6.45 -5.45 -10.02
CA VAL A 33 5.74 -6.72 -9.84
C VAL A 33 4.31 -6.41 -9.44
N GLU A 34 3.36 -6.97 -10.16
CA GLU A 34 1.94 -6.91 -9.83
C GLU A 34 1.43 -8.30 -9.46
N VAL A 35 0.74 -8.37 -8.34
CA VAL A 35 0.14 -9.62 -7.85
C VAL A 35 -1.36 -9.41 -7.67
N SER A 36 -2.14 -10.26 -8.32
CA SER A 36 -3.59 -10.21 -8.28
C SER A 36 -4.20 -11.61 -8.22
N PHE A 37 -5.50 -11.68 -8.02
CA PHE A 37 -6.26 -12.93 -8.08
C PHE A 37 -7.16 -12.93 -9.30
N ALA A 38 -7.29 -14.10 -9.96
CA ALA A 38 -8.22 -14.29 -11.07
C ALA A 38 -9.70 -14.20 -10.62
N GLN A 39 -9.95 -14.51 -9.35
CA GLN A 39 -11.28 -14.48 -8.72
C GLN A 39 -11.19 -13.92 -7.30
N PRO A 40 -12.30 -13.42 -6.72
CA PRO A 40 -12.30 -12.97 -5.34
C PRO A 40 -11.83 -14.08 -4.39
N PHE A 41 -10.84 -13.78 -3.55
CA PHE A 41 -10.27 -14.75 -2.62
C PHE A 41 -10.94 -14.70 -1.25
N PRO A 42 -11.19 -15.86 -0.61
CA PRO A 42 -11.08 -17.22 -1.12
C PRO A 42 -12.18 -17.56 -2.14
N GLY A 43 -11.85 -18.27 -3.23
CA GLY A 43 -12.77 -18.53 -4.34
C GLY A 43 -14.10 -19.17 -3.93
N GLN A 44 -14.08 -20.09 -2.97
CA GLN A 44 -15.27 -20.79 -2.46
C GLN A 44 -15.91 -20.10 -1.21
N GLY A 45 -15.45 -18.91 -0.82
CA GLY A 45 -15.99 -18.17 0.31
C GLY A 45 -17.32 -17.48 0.00
N ALA A 46 -18.27 -17.52 0.93
CA ALA A 46 -19.47 -16.69 0.83
C ALA A 46 -19.12 -15.21 1.00
N ASP A 47 -19.74 -14.36 0.18
CA ASP A 47 -19.63 -12.92 0.29
C ASP A 47 -20.40 -12.44 1.54
N LEU A 48 -19.76 -11.61 2.36
CA LEU A 48 -20.36 -10.97 3.51
C LEU A 48 -20.95 -9.62 3.11
N ALA A 49 -22.20 -9.37 3.47
CA ALA A 49 -22.87 -8.09 3.22
C ALA A 49 -22.38 -6.95 4.15
N ALA A 50 -21.64 -7.28 5.20
CA ALA A 50 -21.15 -6.30 6.16
C ALA A 50 -20.05 -6.88 7.06
N PHE A 51 -19.20 -6.00 7.60
CA PHE A 51 -18.34 -6.38 8.73
C PHE A 51 -19.20 -6.67 9.98
N PRO A 52 -18.90 -7.72 10.75
CA PRO A 52 -19.58 -7.99 12.01
C PRO A 52 -19.43 -6.83 13.00
N ALA A 53 -20.49 -6.51 13.76
CA ALA A 53 -20.54 -5.37 14.68
C ALA A 53 -19.36 -5.32 15.66
N ARG A 54 -18.94 -6.48 16.18
CA ARG A 54 -17.80 -6.60 17.12
C ARG A 54 -16.46 -6.13 16.56
N HIS A 55 -16.29 -6.08 15.23
CA HIS A 55 -15.06 -5.68 14.57
C HIS A 55 -15.12 -4.27 13.95
N ARG A 56 -16.31 -3.61 14.04
CA ARG A 56 -16.48 -2.23 13.62
C ARG A 56 -15.91 -1.31 14.68
N ALA A 57 -14.86 -0.57 14.34
CA ALA A 57 -14.21 0.33 15.28
C ALA A 57 -13.19 1.20 14.55
N VAL A 58 -12.63 2.18 15.25
CA VAL A 58 -11.43 2.91 14.87
C VAL A 58 -10.23 2.18 15.47
N TYR A 59 -9.30 1.83 14.60
CA TYR A 59 -8.03 1.20 14.95
C TYR A 59 -6.91 2.17 14.63
N THR A 60 -6.12 2.55 15.63
CA THR A 60 -5.06 3.56 15.50
C THR A 60 -3.69 2.89 15.43
N ALA A 61 -2.85 3.34 14.51
CA ALA A 61 -1.46 2.91 14.41
C ALA A 61 -0.63 3.37 15.62
N ALA A 62 0.52 2.75 15.84
CA ALA A 62 1.39 3.09 16.96
C ALA A 62 1.89 4.53 16.93
N ASP A 63 2.06 5.11 15.73
CA ASP A 63 2.45 6.50 15.52
C ASP A 63 1.36 7.51 15.88
N SER A 64 0.12 7.05 16.11
CA SER A 64 -1.07 7.87 16.37
C SER A 64 -1.42 8.88 15.24
N ILE A 65 -0.72 8.81 14.11
CA ILE A 65 -0.92 9.71 12.95
C ILE A 65 -1.99 9.14 12.03
N SER A 66 -2.00 7.81 11.87
CA SER A 66 -2.92 7.09 10.99
C SER A 66 -3.88 6.19 11.78
N SER A 67 -5.09 6.08 11.27
CA SER A 67 -6.12 5.19 11.78
C SER A 67 -6.85 4.49 10.65
N LEU A 68 -7.28 3.25 10.87
CA LEU A 68 -8.22 2.55 10.01
C LEU A 68 -9.58 2.47 10.70
N CYS A 69 -10.59 2.99 10.03
CA CYS A 69 -11.97 2.95 10.49
C CYS A 69 -12.69 1.81 9.77
N VAL A 70 -13.01 0.75 10.49
CA VAL A 70 -13.81 -0.36 9.98
C VAL A 70 -15.28 -0.07 10.27
N GLY A 71 -16.01 0.31 9.23
CA GLY A 71 -17.45 0.56 9.28
C GLY A 71 -18.28 -0.69 8.99
N ARG A 72 -19.55 -0.50 8.66
CA ARG A 72 -20.46 -1.61 8.28
C ARG A 72 -20.10 -2.17 6.90
N THR A 73 -19.94 -1.30 5.92
CA THR A 73 -19.77 -1.66 4.50
C THR A 73 -18.50 -1.11 3.88
N ALA A 74 -17.66 -0.41 4.64
CA ALA A 74 -16.44 0.18 4.12
C ALA A 74 -15.34 0.24 5.17
N VAL A 75 -14.10 0.37 4.68
CA VAL A 75 -12.90 0.64 5.47
C VAL A 75 -12.30 1.95 4.95
N TRP A 76 -12.04 2.89 5.85
CA TRP A 76 -11.40 4.16 5.55
C TRP A 76 -10.06 4.26 6.26
N ARG A 77 -9.09 4.86 5.59
CA ARG A 77 -7.85 5.32 6.22
C ARG A 77 -8.01 6.79 6.56
N GLN A 78 -7.82 7.11 7.82
CA GLN A 78 -7.71 8.49 8.29
C GLN A 78 -6.26 8.78 8.60
N LYS A 79 -5.74 9.90 8.10
CA LYS A 79 -4.38 10.36 8.39
C LYS A 79 -4.41 11.81 8.79
N ARG A 80 -3.79 12.12 9.94
CA ARG A 80 -3.58 13.50 10.34
C ARG A 80 -2.45 14.09 9.51
N GLN A 81 -2.77 15.11 8.76
CA GLN A 81 -1.83 15.89 7.97
C GLN A 81 -1.50 17.17 8.75
N SER A 82 -0.29 17.69 8.59
CA SER A 82 0.06 19.00 9.12
C SER A 82 1.14 19.65 8.26
N HIS A 83 1.06 20.97 8.15
CA HIS A 83 2.02 21.82 7.48
C HIS A 83 2.31 23.04 8.38
N VAL A 84 3.57 23.49 8.41
CA VAL A 84 3.96 24.70 9.13
C VAL A 84 4.40 25.75 8.12
N PHE A 85 3.88 26.96 8.26
CA PHE A 85 4.18 28.08 7.37
C PHE A 85 4.31 29.40 8.17
N GLY A 86 4.86 30.43 7.53
CA GLY A 86 5.04 31.75 8.14
C GLY A 86 3.71 32.50 8.31
N ARG A 87 3.52 33.19 9.41
CA ARG A 87 2.28 33.92 9.72
C ARG A 87 1.92 34.92 8.62
N HIS A 88 2.90 35.55 7.97
CA HIS A 88 2.68 36.49 6.85
C HIS A 88 1.98 35.82 5.64
N GLN A 89 2.03 34.51 5.51
CA GLN A 89 1.35 33.78 4.43
C GLN A 89 -0.15 33.60 4.69
N LEU A 90 -0.64 33.81 5.92
CA LEU A 90 -2.07 33.79 6.21
C LEU A 90 -2.83 34.86 5.43
N ASP A 91 -2.30 36.07 5.40
CA ASP A 91 -2.93 37.19 4.72
C ASP A 91 -2.89 37.02 3.20
N SER A 92 -1.79 36.48 2.66
CA SER A 92 -1.64 36.25 1.22
C SER A 92 -2.56 35.16 0.68
N LEU A 93 -2.99 34.23 1.52
CA LEU A 93 -3.90 33.14 1.12
C LEU A 93 -5.37 33.51 1.21
N HIS A 94 -5.71 34.76 1.59
CA HIS A 94 -7.09 35.27 1.78
C HIS A 94 -7.99 34.33 2.60
N ARG A 95 -7.40 33.57 3.52
CA ARG A 95 -8.13 32.63 4.37
C ARG A 95 -8.87 33.40 5.45
N ARG A 96 -10.20 33.24 5.46
CA ARG A 96 -11.02 33.78 6.58
C ARG A 96 -10.88 32.79 7.73
N LEU A 97 -10.23 33.24 8.80
CA LEU A 97 -10.21 32.51 10.05
C LEU A 97 -11.56 32.70 10.74
N THR A 98 -12.14 31.61 11.17
CA THR A 98 -13.26 31.60 12.09
C THR A 98 -12.77 31.88 13.54
N ALA A 99 -13.67 32.18 14.46
CA ALA A 99 -13.32 32.48 15.85
C ALA A 99 -12.55 31.32 16.55
N ASP A 100 -12.74 30.07 16.09
CA ASP A 100 -12.07 28.87 16.57
C ASP A 100 -10.82 28.49 15.75
N SER A 101 -10.32 29.42 14.90
CA SER A 101 -9.14 29.22 14.06
C SER A 101 -9.26 28.03 13.10
N THR A 102 -10.43 27.82 12.54
CA THR A 102 -10.69 26.79 11.51
C THR A 102 -11.05 27.40 10.17
N TYR A 103 -10.84 26.65 9.10
CA TYR A 103 -11.30 26.99 7.75
C TYR A 103 -11.52 25.70 6.91
N GLN A 104 -12.24 25.82 5.81
CA GLN A 104 -12.46 24.72 4.89
C GLN A 104 -11.67 24.91 3.59
N GLU A 105 -10.92 23.87 3.18
CA GLU A 105 -10.19 23.83 1.92
C GLU A 105 -10.12 22.39 1.40
N GLY A 106 -10.35 22.22 0.10
CA GLY A 106 -10.27 20.88 -0.54
C GLY A 106 -11.23 19.85 0.05
N GLY A 107 -12.35 20.28 0.67
CA GLY A 107 -13.29 19.38 1.34
C GLY A 107 -12.88 18.95 2.75
N HIS A 108 -11.76 19.46 3.27
CA HIS A 108 -11.27 19.17 4.60
C HIS A 108 -11.45 20.37 5.54
N LEU A 109 -11.74 20.06 6.81
CA LEU A 109 -11.71 21.05 7.88
C LEU A 109 -10.28 21.17 8.41
N HIS A 110 -9.72 22.36 8.29
CA HIS A 110 -8.37 22.72 8.71
C HIS A 110 -8.40 23.44 10.06
N TYR A 111 -7.43 23.13 10.90
CA TYR A 111 -7.22 23.72 12.22
C TYR A 111 -5.88 24.46 12.23
N LEU A 112 -5.91 25.77 12.48
CA LEU A 112 -4.72 26.58 12.58
C LEU A 112 -4.31 26.76 14.03
N ARG A 113 -3.03 26.56 14.31
CA ARG A 113 -2.44 26.81 15.62
C ARG A 113 -1.20 27.67 15.50
N VAL A 114 -1.18 28.80 16.19
CA VAL A 114 0.01 29.64 16.32
C VAL A 114 1.07 28.86 17.12
N MET A 115 2.27 28.74 16.58
CA MET A 115 3.38 27.98 17.17
C MET A 115 4.47 28.90 17.77
N GLY A 116 4.41 30.18 17.50
CA GLY A 116 5.37 31.20 17.94
C GLY A 116 5.01 32.55 17.34
N GLN A 117 5.95 33.51 17.35
CA GLN A 117 5.67 34.86 16.83
C GLN A 117 5.39 34.86 15.33
N ASP A 118 6.10 34.02 14.55
CA ASP A 118 6.10 34.06 13.09
C ASP A 118 5.67 32.76 12.41
N SER A 119 5.22 31.74 13.14
CA SER A 119 4.85 30.45 12.55
C SER A 119 3.48 29.96 12.97
N VAL A 120 2.79 29.34 12.03
CA VAL A 120 1.46 28.76 12.19
C VAL A 120 1.50 27.32 11.71
N ARG A 121 0.92 26.42 12.48
CA ARG A 121 0.66 25.04 12.07
C ARG A 121 -0.77 24.94 11.56
N ASP A 122 -0.88 24.49 10.34
CA ASP A 122 -2.14 24.01 9.77
C ASP A 122 -2.22 22.49 9.94
N SER A 123 -3.36 21.98 10.35
CA SER A 123 -3.57 20.54 10.49
C SER A 123 -4.99 20.17 10.08
N TRP A 124 -5.10 19.05 9.35
CA TRP A 124 -6.38 18.51 8.90
C TRP A 124 -6.38 16.99 8.94
N LEU A 125 -7.55 16.40 8.82
CA LEU A 125 -7.74 14.98 8.74
C LEU A 125 -8.09 14.60 7.30
N SER A 126 -7.19 13.90 6.60
CA SER A 126 -7.52 13.26 5.33
C SER A 126 -8.23 11.93 5.58
N CYS A 127 -9.18 11.58 4.73
CA CYS A 127 -9.97 10.37 4.83
C CYS A 127 -10.08 9.72 3.46
N ASP A 128 -9.39 8.58 3.27
CA ASP A 128 -9.37 7.85 2.01
C ASP A 128 -10.13 6.54 2.15
N THR A 129 -11.06 6.27 1.24
CA THR A 129 -11.74 4.97 1.19
C THR A 129 -10.77 3.92 0.66
N VAL A 130 -10.49 2.91 1.48
CA VAL A 130 -9.61 1.81 1.13
C VAL A 130 -10.37 0.65 0.52
N PHE A 131 -11.60 0.45 0.99
CA PHE A 131 -12.46 -0.64 0.54
C PHE A 131 -13.92 -0.27 0.78
N THR A 132 -14.80 -0.64 -0.15
CA THR A 132 -16.24 -0.48 -0.01
C THR A 132 -17.00 -1.67 -0.59
N LEU A 133 -18.14 -2.00 0.02
CA LEU A 133 -19.10 -3.01 -0.47
C LEU A 133 -20.22 -2.39 -1.32
N THR A 134 -20.24 -1.08 -1.47
CA THR A 134 -21.34 -0.35 -2.12
C THR A 134 -20.81 0.70 -3.10
N GLY A 135 -21.61 1.01 -4.11
CA GLY A 135 -21.26 2.03 -5.09
C GLY A 135 -20.45 1.50 -6.27
N SER A 136 -19.94 2.42 -7.10
CA SER A 136 -19.03 2.12 -8.20
C SER A 136 -17.72 1.54 -7.64
N GLY A 137 -17.20 0.46 -8.24
CA GLY A 137 -16.01 -0.24 -7.76
C GLY A 137 -16.25 -1.05 -6.48
N ALA A 138 -17.52 -1.40 -6.16
CA ALA A 138 -17.83 -2.20 -4.98
C ALA A 138 -17.07 -3.53 -4.99
N GLY A 139 -16.38 -3.80 -3.89
CA GLY A 139 -15.61 -5.01 -3.69
C GLY A 139 -16.43 -6.14 -3.06
N LYS A 140 -15.76 -7.25 -2.79
CA LYS A 140 -16.33 -8.41 -2.08
C LYS A 140 -15.59 -8.66 -0.79
N LEU A 141 -16.32 -8.72 0.31
CA LEU A 141 -15.79 -9.07 1.63
C LEU A 141 -15.99 -10.55 1.86
N ARG A 142 -14.91 -11.27 2.12
CA ARG A 142 -14.96 -12.70 2.46
C ARG A 142 -14.23 -12.96 3.76
N ARG A 143 -14.57 -14.06 4.41
CA ARG A 143 -13.90 -14.48 5.65
C ARG A 143 -13.41 -15.93 5.54
N PHE A 144 -12.13 -16.13 5.88
CA PHE A 144 -11.54 -17.46 5.89
C PHE A 144 -10.50 -17.58 7.01
N GLN A 145 -10.54 -18.66 7.76
CA GLN A 145 -9.62 -18.93 8.88
C GLN A 145 -9.46 -17.74 9.86
N GLY A 146 -10.58 -17.08 10.17
CA GLY A 146 -10.58 -15.94 11.11
C GLY A 146 -10.13 -14.60 10.54
N ARG A 147 -9.68 -14.56 9.30
CA ARG A 147 -9.22 -13.35 8.59
C ARG A 147 -10.27 -12.84 7.61
N TYR A 148 -10.32 -11.54 7.40
CA TYR A 148 -11.12 -10.90 6.36
C TYR A 148 -10.28 -10.66 5.13
N TYR A 149 -10.85 -10.90 3.97
CA TYR A 149 -10.28 -10.63 2.66
C TYR A 149 -11.13 -9.58 1.97
N LEU A 150 -10.53 -8.45 1.69
CA LEU A 150 -11.10 -7.33 0.98
C LEU A 150 -10.68 -7.46 -0.47
N ASN A 151 -11.63 -7.84 -1.31
CA ASN A 151 -11.39 -8.05 -2.71
C ASN A 151 -11.92 -6.85 -3.49
N SER A 152 -11.03 -6.07 -4.07
CA SER A 152 -11.36 -4.92 -4.93
C SER A 152 -11.21 -5.32 -6.39
N PRO A 153 -12.21 -5.08 -7.26
CA PRO A 153 -12.09 -5.39 -8.66
C PRO A 153 -11.07 -4.46 -9.33
N ASN A 154 -10.22 -5.02 -10.18
CA ASN A 154 -9.40 -4.24 -11.11
C ASN A 154 -10.15 -4.15 -12.44
N GLU A 155 -10.68 -2.97 -12.75
CA GLU A 155 -11.49 -2.75 -13.94
C GLU A 155 -10.68 -2.86 -15.25
N SER A 156 -9.34 -2.78 -15.18
CA SER A 156 -8.48 -2.78 -16.36
C SER A 156 -8.31 -4.17 -16.98
N ASP A 157 -8.31 -5.22 -16.17
CA ASP A 157 -8.02 -6.61 -16.61
C ASP A 157 -8.99 -7.65 -16.03
N GLY A 158 -9.98 -7.22 -15.22
CA GLY A 158 -10.94 -8.11 -14.58
C GLY A 158 -10.38 -8.93 -13.43
N SER A 159 -9.13 -8.69 -13.02
CA SER A 159 -8.52 -9.33 -11.87
C SER A 159 -9.00 -8.70 -10.55
N TRP A 160 -8.51 -9.23 -9.42
CA TRP A 160 -8.88 -8.78 -8.10
C TRP A 160 -7.64 -8.43 -7.29
N GLU A 161 -7.57 -7.20 -6.80
CA GLU A 161 -6.66 -6.83 -5.73
C GLU A 161 -7.21 -7.35 -4.40
N VAL A 162 -6.39 -8.03 -3.62
CA VAL A 162 -6.82 -8.63 -2.36
C VAL A 162 -5.96 -8.12 -1.22
N GLN A 163 -6.62 -7.53 -0.24
CA GLN A 163 -6.02 -7.12 1.02
C GLN A 163 -6.59 -7.99 2.15
N ARG A 164 -5.82 -8.15 3.21
CA ARG A 164 -6.20 -9.01 4.33
C ARG A 164 -6.20 -8.25 5.65
N LEU A 165 -7.29 -8.36 6.42
CA LEU A 165 -7.36 -7.89 7.79
C LEU A 165 -7.40 -9.08 8.74
N GLU A 166 -6.45 -9.12 9.66
CA GLU A 166 -6.45 -10.05 10.79
C GLU A 166 -6.77 -9.27 12.07
N ILE A 167 -7.98 -9.53 12.63
CA ILE A 167 -8.44 -8.85 13.85
C ILE A 167 -8.47 -9.86 14.97
N LYS A 168 -7.62 -9.64 16.00
CA LYS A 168 -7.53 -10.46 17.21
C LYS A 168 -7.68 -9.58 18.45
N GLY A 169 -8.83 -9.68 19.12
CA GLY A 169 -9.16 -8.83 20.26
C GLY A 169 -9.12 -7.35 19.88
N HIS A 170 -8.21 -6.60 20.49
CA HIS A 170 -8.03 -5.17 20.24
C HIS A 170 -6.95 -4.86 19.19
N ARG A 171 -6.30 -5.85 18.58
CA ARG A 171 -5.25 -5.67 17.57
C ARG A 171 -5.79 -6.00 16.18
N MET A 172 -5.37 -5.23 15.21
CA MET A 172 -5.64 -5.46 13.81
C MET A 172 -4.33 -5.34 13.02
N ASN A 173 -4.04 -6.35 12.21
CA ASN A 173 -2.98 -6.32 11.21
C ASN A 173 -3.61 -6.14 9.84
N TRP A 174 -3.13 -5.17 9.09
CA TRP A 174 -3.45 -4.99 7.70
C TRP A 174 -2.32 -5.50 6.84
N GLN A 175 -2.65 -6.32 5.85
CA GLN A 175 -1.68 -7.00 5.02
C GLN A 175 -2.08 -6.89 3.55
N THR A 176 -1.08 -6.71 2.70
CA THR A 176 -1.19 -6.72 1.25
C THR A 176 -0.41 -7.90 0.68
N LEU A 177 -0.55 -8.15 -0.62
CA LEU A 177 0.25 -9.15 -1.30
C LEU A 177 1.69 -8.67 -1.44
N GLY A 178 2.62 -9.53 -1.06
CA GLY A 178 4.05 -9.30 -1.25
C GLY A 178 4.44 -9.42 -2.72
N GLN A 179 5.50 -8.71 -3.09
CA GLN A 179 6.01 -8.66 -4.46
C GLN A 179 7.31 -9.47 -4.66
N ASP A 180 7.66 -10.34 -3.71
CA ASP A 180 8.84 -11.21 -3.81
C ASP A 180 8.64 -12.28 -4.90
N THR A 181 9.29 -12.09 -6.03
CA THR A 181 9.16 -12.97 -7.21
C THR A 181 9.64 -14.40 -6.97
N LEU A 182 10.64 -14.58 -6.10
CA LEU A 182 11.15 -15.92 -5.76
C LEU A 182 10.10 -16.71 -4.98
N ARG A 183 9.47 -16.06 -4.01
CA ARG A 183 8.39 -16.66 -3.21
C ARG A 183 7.13 -16.92 -4.05
N LEU A 184 6.78 -15.99 -4.94
CA LEU A 184 5.65 -16.16 -5.85
C LEU A 184 5.85 -17.35 -6.81
N ARG A 185 7.06 -17.51 -7.35
CA ARG A 185 7.41 -18.66 -8.21
C ARG A 185 7.49 -19.99 -7.46
N ALA A 186 7.73 -19.96 -6.16
CA ALA A 186 7.74 -21.15 -5.31
C ALA A 186 6.31 -21.61 -4.92
N LEU A 187 5.29 -20.78 -5.17
CA LEU A 187 3.91 -21.24 -5.12
C LEU A 187 3.65 -22.26 -6.24
N ASP A 188 2.74 -23.19 -5.98
CA ASP A 188 2.37 -24.22 -6.93
C ASP A 188 1.96 -23.63 -8.28
N THR A 189 2.60 -24.08 -9.35
CA THR A 189 2.39 -23.58 -10.72
C THR A 189 0.95 -23.75 -11.21
N ALA A 190 0.20 -24.70 -10.65
CA ALA A 190 -1.22 -24.89 -10.96
C ALA A 190 -2.10 -23.72 -10.48
N SER A 191 -1.66 -23.01 -9.43
CA SER A 191 -2.41 -21.90 -8.83
C SER A 191 -1.87 -20.52 -9.20
N VAL A 192 -0.82 -20.42 -10.04
CA VAL A 192 -0.16 -19.16 -10.38
C VAL A 192 0.08 -19.06 -11.87
N HIS A 193 -0.55 -18.08 -12.51
CA HIS A 193 -0.27 -17.73 -13.90
C HIS A 193 0.67 -16.54 -13.93
N TYR A 194 1.83 -16.73 -14.57
CA TYR A 194 2.86 -15.71 -14.71
C TYR A 194 2.96 -15.23 -16.16
N TYR A 195 3.00 -13.92 -16.36
CA TYR A 195 3.37 -13.32 -17.63
C TYR A 195 4.10 -11.99 -17.41
N ARG A 196 4.79 -11.50 -18.44
CA ARG A 196 5.47 -10.20 -18.41
C ARG A 196 4.93 -9.32 -19.52
N ALA A 197 4.50 -8.11 -19.17
CA ALA A 197 4.01 -7.13 -20.11
C ALA A 197 4.57 -5.74 -19.76
N ARG A 198 5.04 -5.01 -20.77
CA ARG A 198 5.55 -3.63 -20.63
C ARG A 198 6.56 -3.42 -19.50
N GLY A 199 7.43 -4.40 -19.25
CA GLY A 199 8.43 -4.35 -18.18
C GLY A 199 7.90 -4.74 -16.79
N VAL A 200 6.61 -4.99 -16.65
CA VAL A 200 5.97 -5.42 -15.41
C VAL A 200 5.82 -6.95 -15.39
N SER A 201 6.12 -7.56 -14.26
CA SER A 201 5.89 -8.99 -14.00
C SER A 201 4.55 -9.17 -13.33
N HIS A 202 3.62 -9.86 -13.97
CA HIS A 202 2.27 -10.09 -13.45
C HIS A 202 2.14 -11.52 -12.94
N PHE A 203 1.64 -11.66 -11.72
CA PHE A 203 1.32 -12.95 -11.08
C PHE A 203 -0.17 -12.99 -10.77
N HIS A 204 -0.90 -13.85 -11.50
CA HIS A 204 -2.31 -14.08 -11.24
C HIS A 204 -2.50 -15.37 -10.44
N LEU A 205 -2.97 -15.23 -9.22
CA LEU A 205 -3.26 -16.33 -8.31
C LEU A 205 -4.68 -16.87 -8.58
N ALA A 206 -4.79 -18.17 -8.83
CA ALA A 206 -6.06 -18.83 -9.15
C ALA A 206 -6.25 -20.15 -8.35
N PRO A 207 -6.25 -20.12 -7.00
CA PRO A 207 -6.44 -21.35 -6.22
C PRO A 207 -7.84 -21.91 -6.45
N ALA A 208 -7.91 -23.11 -7.05
CA ALA A 208 -9.16 -23.77 -7.44
C ALA A 208 -9.74 -24.63 -6.32
N THR A 209 -8.88 -25.18 -5.45
CA THR A 209 -9.26 -26.13 -4.40
C THR A 209 -9.20 -25.50 -3.01
N ASN A 210 -9.88 -26.09 -2.05
CA ASN A 210 -9.77 -25.70 -0.63
C ASN A 210 -8.35 -25.89 -0.07
N GLN A 211 -7.60 -26.87 -0.57
CA GLN A 211 -6.22 -27.11 -0.15
C GLN A 211 -5.30 -25.97 -0.63
N GLU A 212 -5.38 -25.60 -1.89
CA GLU A 212 -4.65 -24.47 -2.46
C GLU A 212 -5.03 -23.16 -1.79
N THR A 213 -6.31 -22.92 -1.56
CA THR A 213 -6.81 -21.75 -0.80
C THR A 213 -6.18 -21.67 0.59
N ARG A 214 -6.10 -22.80 1.32
CA ARG A 214 -5.43 -22.86 2.63
C ARG A 214 -3.94 -22.59 2.51
N ARG A 215 -3.29 -23.13 1.49
CA ARG A 215 -1.86 -22.92 1.23
C ARG A 215 -1.59 -21.45 0.94
N VAL A 216 -2.30 -20.83 0.00
CA VAL A 216 -2.17 -19.39 -0.32
C VAL A 216 -2.45 -18.51 0.90
N SER A 217 -3.49 -18.83 1.67
CA SER A 217 -3.83 -18.07 2.89
C SER A 217 -2.74 -18.09 3.97
N ARG A 218 -1.92 -19.15 4.03
CA ARG A 218 -0.90 -19.38 5.06
C ARG A 218 0.52 -19.21 4.57
N TYR A 219 0.72 -19.02 3.26
CA TYR A 219 2.05 -18.99 2.68
C TYR A 219 2.84 -17.78 3.22
N ASP A 220 3.91 -18.06 3.95
CA ASP A 220 4.76 -17.04 4.57
C ASP A 220 5.44 -16.19 3.48
N GLY A 221 5.36 -14.87 3.64
CA GLY A 221 5.92 -13.90 2.71
C GLY A 221 5.05 -13.58 1.49
N LEU A 222 3.90 -14.26 1.30
CA LEU A 222 2.90 -13.77 0.34
C LEU A 222 2.10 -12.58 0.91
N TRP A 223 1.94 -12.54 2.23
CA TRP A 223 1.17 -11.50 2.92
C TRP A 223 2.10 -10.62 3.74
N GLU A 224 2.34 -9.42 3.25
CA GLU A 224 3.17 -8.43 3.92
C GLU A 224 2.33 -7.54 4.82
N THR A 225 2.77 -7.36 6.08
CA THR A 225 2.09 -6.48 7.02
C THR A 225 2.42 -5.03 6.70
N THR A 226 1.46 -4.30 6.16
CA THR A 226 1.57 -2.87 5.85
C THR A 226 1.26 -1.98 7.04
N GLY A 227 0.56 -2.51 8.06
CA GLY A 227 0.30 -1.78 9.28
C GLY A 227 -0.27 -2.63 10.40
N THR A 228 0.07 -2.25 11.62
CA THR A 228 -0.47 -2.81 12.86
C THR A 228 -1.16 -1.72 13.64
N TYR A 229 -2.38 -1.99 14.08
CA TYR A 229 -3.26 -1.03 14.69
C TYR A 229 -3.86 -1.57 15.99
N LYS A 230 -4.22 -0.68 16.92
CA LYS A 230 -4.94 -1.01 18.15
C LYS A 230 -6.32 -0.33 18.15
N ARG A 231 -7.33 -1.05 18.60
CA ARG A 231 -8.68 -0.53 18.79
C ARG A 231 -8.64 0.56 19.87
N ARG A 232 -9.27 1.70 19.59
CA ARG A 232 -9.58 2.74 20.58
C ARG A 232 -10.73 2.32 21.47
#